data_826fe4d63664020d6a8908bf91b05eee
#
_entry.id   826fe4d63664020d6a8908bf91b05eee
#
_cell.length_a   1.000
_cell.length_b   1.000
_cell.length_c   1.000
_cell.angle_alpha   90.00
_cell.angle_beta   90.00
_cell.angle_gamma   90.00
#
_symmetry.space_group_name_H-M   'P 1'
#
loop_
_entity.id
_entity.type
_entity.pdbx_description
1 polymer ?
#
loop_
_entity_poly.entity_id
_entity_poly.type
_entity_poly.pdbx_seq_one_letter_code
_entity_poly.pdbx_strand_id
1 'polypeptide(L)'
;MLIRRSGVASFLVMLTAFAASIFPQAPAGADPNPPVSTFTWTPNMEPLGWSPRPNPASGIFNSDLAFWENRAYQGTYDGFQIIDISNPADPQKLNDYRQCAGTSGSNQGDLIVWNNILVRSWNSTTSSATLTCDGEPVLPGFEGLHVFDVSNAADPDLVASINLPGCGSHTATGAPDVANNRLLVYNGASSANCPIQIISVPFANPAAAALMPVPVIAGRSCHDNSVILGTAMFLSCAGGDGFTVFSLGGPRGGSLTSPMMLYTKSVAGVTIGHSSSFSWDGKVLIFGHEPGGGGQARCEANDATVDKTLFFYDAVTGTEVGRWVLPRPQTSTENCTVHNFNTVPSGRRNILVSGNYQAGIAVVDFTDPTRPREIAHADPAPLSPTQLILGGDWSSYWYDGIIYESDITRGLLTWRLNDPAVTGARTLGHSNPQTQEFTIPLCRVTSRRASIPCG
;
A
#
# COMPACT_ATOMS: atom_id res chain seq x y z
N MET A 1 12.77 -94.66 34.54
CA MET A 1 13.96 -93.82 34.72
C MET A 1 13.76 -92.60 33.79
N LEU A 2 13.22 -91.48 34.33
CA LEU A 2 12.80 -90.31 33.60
C LEU A 2 13.90 -89.29 33.70
N ILE A 3 14.42 -88.86 32.56
CA ILE A 3 15.34 -87.73 32.46
C ILE A 3 14.55 -86.48 32.10
N ARG A 4 14.50 -85.51 33.02
CA ARG A 4 13.95 -84.17 32.76
C ARG A 4 14.97 -83.32 32.02
N ARG A 5 14.58 -82.79 30.89
CA ARG A 5 15.32 -81.68 30.17
C ARG A 5 14.84 -80.35 30.63
N SER A 6 15.74 -79.55 31.15
CA SER A 6 15.56 -78.16 31.51
C SER A 6 15.67 -77.28 30.25
N GLY A 7 14.63 -76.59 29.92
CA GLY A 7 14.65 -75.55 28.86
C GLY A 7 15.07 -74.20 29.38
N VAL A 8 16.11 -73.63 28.82
CA VAL A 8 16.56 -72.24 29.06
C VAL A 8 15.81 -71.34 28.08
N ALA A 9 14.97 -70.48 28.62
CA ALA A 9 14.29 -69.42 27.87
C ALA A 9 15.22 -68.21 27.74
N SER A 10 15.69 -67.90 26.52
CA SER A 10 16.43 -66.71 26.23
C SER A 10 15.43 -65.55 26.01
N PHE A 11 15.46 -64.60 26.89
CA PHE A 11 14.76 -63.33 26.71
C PHE A 11 15.57 -62.42 25.76
N LEU A 12 15.05 -62.21 24.57
CA LEU A 12 15.58 -61.22 23.62
C LEU A 12 15.01 -59.83 23.98
N VAL A 13 15.84 -59.00 24.56
CA VAL A 13 15.49 -57.59 24.83
C VAL A 13 15.68 -56.80 23.50
N MET A 14 14.56 -56.45 22.86
CA MET A 14 14.58 -55.50 21.75
C MET A 14 14.78 -54.10 22.33
N LEU A 15 15.95 -53.51 22.16
CA LEU A 15 16.17 -52.09 22.28
C LEU A 15 15.54 -51.37 21.09
N THR A 16 14.37 -50.74 21.26
CA THR A 16 13.83 -49.76 20.34
C THR A 16 14.61 -48.47 20.52
N ALA A 17 15.53 -48.19 19.60
CA ALA A 17 16.14 -46.88 19.50
C ALA A 17 15.08 -45.88 19.03
N PHE A 18 14.63 -44.99 19.94
CA PHE A 18 13.90 -43.80 19.57
C PHE A 18 14.87 -42.86 18.81
N ALA A 19 14.77 -42.84 17.49
CA ALA A 19 15.35 -41.77 16.71
C ALA A 19 14.59 -40.48 17.07
N ALA A 20 15.20 -39.61 17.87
CA ALA A 20 14.75 -38.27 18.04
C ALA A 20 14.87 -37.57 16.69
N SER A 21 13.75 -37.42 16.00
CA SER A 21 13.64 -36.56 14.84
C SER A 21 13.94 -35.13 15.33
N ILE A 22 15.12 -34.61 15.00
CA ILE A 22 15.45 -33.22 15.12
C ILE A 22 14.62 -32.51 14.05
N PHE A 23 13.39 -32.11 14.40
CA PHE A 23 12.67 -31.12 13.62
C PHE A 23 13.50 -29.84 13.70
N PRO A 24 13.82 -29.18 12.56
CA PRO A 24 14.40 -27.86 12.62
C PRO A 24 13.44 -27.00 13.43
N GLN A 25 13.94 -26.39 14.50
CA GLN A 25 13.21 -25.42 15.27
C GLN A 25 12.86 -24.29 14.28
N ALA A 26 11.57 -24.02 14.07
CA ALA A 26 11.14 -22.85 13.33
C ALA A 26 11.88 -21.65 13.92
N PRO A 27 12.35 -20.70 13.10
CA PRO A 27 12.91 -19.44 13.60
C PRO A 27 11.88 -18.87 14.56
N ALA A 28 12.35 -18.24 15.66
CA ALA A 28 11.47 -17.67 16.67
C ALA A 28 10.44 -16.81 15.93
N GLY A 29 9.25 -17.36 15.76
CA GLY A 29 8.18 -16.76 14.98
C GLY A 29 7.78 -15.43 15.63
N ALA A 30 7.37 -14.49 14.80
CA ALA A 30 6.59 -13.35 15.25
C ALA A 30 5.49 -13.86 16.21
N ASP A 31 5.19 -13.10 17.24
CA ASP A 31 4.05 -13.41 18.11
C ASP A 31 2.82 -13.59 17.20
N PRO A 32 2.18 -14.79 17.15
CA PRO A 32 1.05 -15.02 16.27
C PRO A 32 -0.18 -14.16 16.62
N ASN A 33 -0.13 -13.45 17.75
CA ASN A 33 -1.17 -12.52 18.15
C ASN A 33 -0.75 -11.09 17.79
N PRO A 34 -1.44 -10.42 16.83
CA PRO A 34 -1.20 -9.01 16.59
C PRO A 34 -1.43 -8.20 17.88
N PRO A 35 -0.70 -7.08 18.10
CA PRO A 35 -0.78 -6.30 19.32
C PRO A 35 -2.05 -5.43 19.36
N VAL A 36 -3.21 -6.07 19.23
CA VAL A 36 -4.51 -5.41 19.09
C VAL A 36 -5.29 -5.31 20.41
N SER A 37 -4.67 -5.65 21.55
CA SER A 37 -5.34 -5.60 22.84
C SER A 37 -5.89 -4.23 23.24
N THR A 38 -5.39 -3.18 22.61
CA THR A 38 -5.83 -1.79 22.81
C THR A 38 -6.72 -1.26 21.67
N PHE A 39 -6.98 -2.09 20.66
CA PHE A 39 -7.83 -1.70 19.53
C PHE A 39 -9.31 -1.90 19.88
N THR A 40 -10.14 -1.09 19.25
CA THR A 40 -11.58 -1.34 19.12
C THR A 40 -11.87 -1.67 17.67
N TRP A 41 -12.72 -2.67 17.40
CA TRP A 41 -13.11 -3.02 16.04
C TRP A 41 -14.55 -3.50 15.96
N THR A 42 -15.12 -3.40 14.78
CA THR A 42 -16.47 -3.91 14.51
C THR A 42 -16.49 -5.43 14.51
N PRO A 43 -17.64 -6.09 14.87
CA PRO A 43 -17.72 -7.54 14.96
C PRO A 43 -17.44 -8.31 13.66
N ASN A 44 -17.47 -7.64 12.52
CA ASN A 44 -17.13 -8.20 11.20
C ASN A 44 -15.67 -8.01 10.79
N MET A 45 -14.85 -7.37 11.65
CA MET A 45 -13.39 -7.33 11.51
C MET A 45 -12.75 -8.36 12.44
N GLU A 46 -11.78 -9.13 11.93
CA GLU A 46 -11.07 -10.17 12.68
C GLU A 46 -9.56 -9.96 12.52
N PRO A 47 -8.82 -9.69 13.61
CA PRO A 47 -7.36 -9.65 13.54
C PRO A 47 -6.82 -11.07 13.31
N LEU A 48 -5.86 -11.23 12.38
CA LEU A 48 -5.32 -12.53 12.00
C LEU A 48 -3.87 -12.72 12.45
N GLY A 49 -2.97 -11.85 12.00
CA GLY A 49 -1.55 -12.02 12.16
C GLY A 49 -0.79 -10.71 12.27
N TRP A 50 0.50 -10.83 12.55
CA TRP A 50 1.38 -9.70 12.74
C TRP A 50 2.84 -10.06 12.41
N SER A 51 3.47 -9.21 11.58
CA SER A 51 4.92 -9.19 11.40
C SER A 51 5.47 -7.92 12.05
N PRO A 52 6.18 -8.02 13.19
CA PRO A 52 6.60 -6.85 13.95
C PRO A 52 7.61 -6.00 13.19
N ARG A 53 7.59 -4.70 13.47
CA ARG A 53 8.62 -3.79 13.01
C ARG A 53 10.00 -4.25 13.53
N PRO A 54 11.02 -4.36 12.65
CA PRO A 54 12.35 -4.70 13.11
C PRO A 54 12.90 -3.56 13.97
N ASN A 55 13.46 -3.91 15.12
CA ASN A 55 14.06 -2.96 16.04
C ASN A 55 13.21 -1.70 16.33
N PRO A 56 12.15 -1.81 17.14
CA PRO A 56 11.29 -0.66 17.50
C PRO A 56 12.03 0.53 18.12
N ALA A 57 13.22 0.28 18.73
CA ALA A 57 14.04 1.33 19.34
C ALA A 57 14.81 2.19 18.32
N SER A 58 14.87 1.80 17.04
CA SER A 58 15.66 2.51 16.02
C SER A 58 15.05 3.84 15.57
N GLY A 59 13.76 4.09 15.87
CA GLY A 59 13.04 5.25 15.36
C GLY A 59 12.72 5.19 13.85
N ILE A 60 12.96 4.05 13.21
CA ILE A 60 12.70 3.85 11.79
C ILE A 60 11.22 3.48 11.63
N PHE A 61 10.54 4.20 10.77
CA PHE A 61 9.11 4.04 10.51
C PHE A 61 8.87 3.15 9.29
N ASN A 62 7.76 2.41 9.32
CA ASN A 62 7.22 1.77 8.13
C ASN A 62 6.42 2.78 7.29
N SER A 63 6.30 2.50 6.01
CA SER A 63 5.54 3.31 5.07
C SER A 63 4.59 2.43 4.23
N ASP A 64 4.54 2.60 2.93
CA ASP A 64 3.53 2.03 2.05
C ASP A 64 3.74 0.54 1.76
N LEU A 65 2.75 -0.08 1.08
CA LEU A 65 2.70 -1.49 0.73
C LEU A 65 2.50 -1.69 -0.78
N ALA A 66 3.15 -2.73 -1.30
CA ALA A 66 2.82 -3.34 -2.58
C ALA A 66 2.81 -4.86 -2.46
N PHE A 67 2.17 -5.55 -3.41
CA PHE A 67 1.96 -6.99 -3.33
C PHE A 67 2.30 -7.68 -4.65
N TRP A 68 2.95 -8.84 -4.54
CA TRP A 68 3.15 -9.74 -5.67
C TRP A 68 3.03 -11.19 -5.21
N GLU A 69 2.03 -11.90 -5.73
CA GLU A 69 1.69 -13.27 -5.31
C GLU A 69 1.55 -13.38 -3.77
N ASN A 70 2.35 -14.21 -3.14
CA ASN A 70 2.34 -14.43 -1.69
C ASN A 70 3.33 -13.54 -0.94
N ARG A 71 3.68 -12.37 -1.48
CA ARG A 71 4.61 -11.44 -0.86
C ARG A 71 4.00 -10.05 -0.68
N ALA A 72 4.16 -9.50 0.51
CA ALA A 72 4.00 -8.08 0.77
C ALA A 72 5.39 -7.42 0.78
N TYR A 73 5.49 -6.29 0.12
CA TYR A 73 6.65 -5.41 0.14
C TYR A 73 6.26 -4.19 0.93
N GLN A 74 6.94 -3.96 2.05
CA GLN A 74 6.64 -2.85 2.96
C GLN A 74 7.81 -1.87 2.95
N GLY A 75 7.55 -0.63 2.57
CA GLY A 75 8.51 0.44 2.64
C GLY A 75 8.90 0.78 4.07
N THR A 76 10.13 1.26 4.23
CA THR A 76 10.61 1.82 5.49
C THR A 76 11.44 3.07 5.20
N TYR A 77 11.63 3.92 6.22
CA TYR A 77 12.39 5.15 6.06
C TYR A 77 13.88 4.93 5.75
N ASP A 78 14.38 3.71 5.86
CA ASP A 78 15.77 3.34 5.58
C ASP A 78 15.94 2.16 4.61
N GLY A 79 14.84 1.70 3.99
CA GLY A 79 14.87 0.58 3.05
C GLY A 79 13.48 0.03 2.78
N PHE A 80 13.34 -1.29 2.85
CA PHE A 80 12.07 -2.00 2.70
C PHE A 80 12.15 -3.39 3.32
N GLN A 81 10.99 -4.00 3.53
CA GLN A 81 10.85 -5.37 3.98
C GLN A 81 10.17 -6.22 2.92
N ILE A 82 10.56 -7.48 2.81
CA ILE A 82 9.85 -8.50 2.03
C ILE A 82 9.27 -9.50 3.01
N ILE A 83 7.97 -9.70 2.96
CA ILE A 83 7.22 -10.50 3.93
C ILE A 83 6.42 -11.56 3.17
N ASP A 84 6.59 -12.83 3.52
CA ASP A 84 5.74 -13.92 3.05
C ASP A 84 4.37 -13.83 3.74
N ILE A 85 3.34 -13.70 2.94
CA ILE A 85 1.94 -13.59 3.35
C ILE A 85 1.10 -14.79 2.87
N SER A 86 1.74 -15.90 2.51
CA SER A 86 1.05 -17.14 2.13
C SER A 86 0.11 -17.65 3.23
N ASN A 87 0.46 -17.39 4.49
CA ASN A 87 -0.40 -17.55 5.64
C ASN A 87 -0.63 -16.18 6.31
N PRO A 88 -1.75 -15.51 6.05
CA PRO A 88 -2.03 -14.19 6.65
C PRO A 88 -2.11 -14.19 8.18
N ALA A 89 -2.34 -15.36 8.81
CA ALA A 89 -2.35 -15.47 10.27
C ALA A 89 -0.94 -15.56 10.88
N ASP A 90 0.09 -15.74 10.05
CA ASP A 90 1.48 -15.87 10.47
C ASP A 90 2.43 -15.31 9.38
N PRO A 91 2.40 -13.99 9.10
CA PRO A 91 3.23 -13.39 8.07
C PRO A 91 4.71 -13.44 8.46
N GLN A 92 5.56 -14.00 7.59
CA GLN A 92 6.97 -14.27 7.86
C GLN A 92 7.88 -13.30 7.11
N LYS A 93 8.75 -12.60 7.84
CA LYS A 93 9.73 -11.71 7.23
C LYS A 93 10.81 -12.52 6.51
N LEU A 94 10.91 -12.36 5.18
CA LEU A 94 11.94 -12.96 4.34
C LEU A 94 13.20 -12.10 4.30
N ASN A 95 13.04 -10.78 4.30
CA ASN A 95 14.14 -9.83 4.29
C ASN A 95 13.76 -8.53 4.99
N ASP A 96 14.72 -7.91 5.63
CA ASP A 96 14.70 -6.58 6.19
C ASP A 96 15.85 -5.80 5.55
N TYR A 97 15.61 -5.30 4.33
CA TYR A 97 16.60 -4.64 3.50
C TYR A 97 16.89 -3.21 3.99
N ARG A 98 18.03 -3.01 4.61
CA ARG A 98 18.48 -1.74 5.21
C ARG A 98 19.80 -1.25 4.65
N GLN A 99 20.18 -1.74 3.49
CA GLN A 99 21.46 -1.38 2.86
C GLN A 99 21.45 0.02 2.24
N CYS A 100 20.31 0.72 2.29
CA CYS A 100 20.19 2.13 1.94
C CYS A 100 20.08 3.02 3.21
N ALA A 101 20.58 2.55 4.33
CA ALA A 101 20.49 3.22 5.62
C ALA A 101 21.38 4.47 5.72
N GLY A 102 21.13 5.28 6.73
CA GLY A 102 21.87 6.51 7.02
C GLY A 102 21.26 7.77 6.43
N THR A 103 20.04 7.67 5.95
CA THR A 103 19.25 8.82 5.52
C THR A 103 18.58 9.50 6.72
N SER A 104 18.24 10.77 6.57
CA SER A 104 17.43 11.46 7.55
C SER A 104 16.03 10.83 7.64
N GLY A 105 15.36 10.96 8.77
CA GLY A 105 14.00 10.45 9.00
C GLY A 105 12.90 11.05 8.11
N SER A 106 13.25 11.66 6.98
CA SER A 106 12.33 12.21 5.98
C SER A 106 12.25 11.40 4.69
N ASN A 107 12.93 10.25 4.60
CA ASN A 107 12.94 9.42 3.40
C ASN A 107 11.93 8.28 3.52
N GLN A 108 10.67 8.56 3.22
CA GLN A 108 9.53 7.68 3.52
C GLN A 108 9.55 6.34 2.78
N GLY A 109 10.18 6.27 1.59
CA GLY A 109 10.42 5.01 0.91
C GLY A 109 9.17 4.34 0.36
N ASP A 110 8.27 5.12 -0.24
CA ASP A 110 7.16 4.59 -1.02
C ASP A 110 7.65 3.63 -2.11
N LEU A 111 6.89 2.60 -2.42
CA LEU A 111 7.34 1.55 -3.31
C LEU A 111 6.22 0.96 -4.18
N ILE A 112 6.64 0.43 -5.33
CA ILE A 112 5.82 -0.37 -6.22
C ILE A 112 6.58 -1.65 -6.61
N VAL A 113 5.84 -2.70 -6.96
CA VAL A 113 6.41 -3.96 -7.43
C VAL A 113 5.76 -4.43 -8.72
N TRP A 114 6.56 -4.96 -9.64
CA TRP A 114 6.09 -5.64 -10.84
C TRP A 114 6.97 -6.87 -11.12
N ASN A 115 6.43 -8.05 -10.89
CA ASN A 115 7.16 -9.30 -10.93
C ASN A 115 8.40 -9.25 -10.00
N ASN A 116 9.59 -9.31 -10.54
CA ASN A 116 10.86 -9.20 -9.81
C ASN A 116 11.44 -7.77 -9.77
N ILE A 117 10.72 -6.77 -10.23
CA ILE A 117 11.14 -5.37 -10.22
C ILE A 117 10.48 -4.68 -9.03
N LEU A 118 11.28 -4.11 -8.14
CA LEU A 118 10.81 -3.19 -7.10
C LEU A 118 11.38 -1.81 -7.38
N VAL A 119 10.52 -0.77 -7.34
CA VAL A 119 10.95 0.63 -7.43
C VAL A 119 10.64 1.32 -6.12
N ARG A 120 11.63 1.99 -5.55
CA ARG A 120 11.54 2.68 -4.27
C ARG A 120 11.78 4.17 -4.44
N SER A 121 10.92 4.98 -3.87
CA SER A 121 11.03 6.43 -3.84
C SER A 121 12.10 6.90 -2.85
N TRP A 122 12.78 8.00 -3.21
CA TRP A 122 13.75 8.69 -2.38
C TRP A 122 13.42 10.18 -2.37
N ASN A 123 12.77 10.63 -1.31
CA ASN A 123 12.14 11.95 -1.28
C ASN A 123 12.98 13.07 -0.65
N SER A 124 14.14 12.75 -0.08
CA SER A 124 15.01 13.75 0.54
C SER A 124 16.37 13.73 -0.08
N THR A 125 16.88 14.89 -0.41
CA THR A 125 18.24 15.07 -0.93
C THR A 125 19.27 14.49 0.05
N THR A 126 20.14 13.63 -0.44
CA THR A 126 21.23 13.08 0.37
C THR A 126 22.23 14.16 0.73
N SER A 127 22.54 14.30 2.00
CA SER A 127 23.52 15.28 2.49
C SER A 127 24.88 14.67 2.82
N SER A 128 24.98 13.34 2.94
CA SER A 128 26.19 12.65 3.34
C SER A 128 26.93 12.05 2.14
N ALA A 129 28.23 12.29 2.08
CA ALA A 129 29.12 11.66 1.09
C ALA A 129 29.46 10.19 1.40
N THR A 130 28.96 9.66 2.53
CA THR A 130 29.27 8.30 3.01
C THR A 130 28.07 7.36 2.92
N LEU A 131 26.97 7.81 2.33
CA LEU A 131 25.80 6.96 2.13
C LEU A 131 26.09 5.90 1.07
N THR A 132 25.68 4.70 1.35
CA THR A 132 25.66 3.60 0.37
C THR A 132 24.25 3.02 0.26
N CYS A 133 23.95 2.48 -0.90
CA CYS A 133 22.78 1.66 -1.12
C CYS A 133 23.26 0.41 -1.84
N ASP A 134 23.01 -0.77 -1.29
CA ASP A 134 23.52 -2.05 -1.81
C ASP A 134 25.06 -2.09 -1.95
N GLY A 135 25.76 -1.51 -0.97
CA GLY A 135 27.22 -1.39 -1.03
C GLY A 135 27.76 -0.32 -2.00
N GLU A 136 26.93 0.20 -2.91
CA GLU A 136 27.31 1.22 -3.87
C GLU A 136 27.14 2.63 -3.29
N PRO A 137 28.09 3.55 -3.54
CA PRO A 137 27.97 4.92 -3.08
C PRO A 137 26.76 5.64 -3.65
N VAL A 138 25.95 6.25 -2.79
CA VAL A 138 24.88 7.16 -3.23
C VAL A 138 25.52 8.54 -3.46
N LEU A 139 25.33 9.10 -4.65
CA LEU A 139 25.89 10.41 -5.00
C LEU A 139 25.35 11.50 -4.07
N PRO A 140 26.20 12.39 -3.54
CA PRO A 140 25.72 13.55 -2.79
C PRO A 140 24.73 14.37 -3.61
N GLY A 141 23.61 14.74 -2.99
CA GLY A 141 22.52 15.43 -3.68
C GLY A 141 21.56 14.51 -4.43
N PHE A 142 21.72 13.18 -4.33
CA PHE A 142 20.76 12.25 -4.93
C PHE A 142 19.37 12.37 -4.27
N GLU A 143 18.37 12.46 -5.10
CA GLU A 143 16.96 12.32 -4.80
C GLU A 143 16.25 11.76 -6.05
N GLY A 144 15.30 10.86 -5.89
CA GLY A 144 14.65 10.22 -7.05
C GLY A 144 14.19 8.80 -6.80
N LEU A 145 14.59 7.86 -7.65
CA LEU A 145 14.13 6.47 -7.59
C LEU A 145 15.29 5.48 -7.62
N HIS A 146 15.17 4.43 -6.82
CA HIS A 146 15.97 3.23 -6.93
C HIS A 146 15.14 2.09 -7.53
N VAL A 147 15.78 1.28 -8.38
CA VAL A 147 15.18 0.08 -8.98
C VAL A 147 15.97 -1.13 -8.51
N PHE A 148 15.28 -2.09 -7.94
CA PHE A 148 15.86 -3.33 -7.43
C PHE A 148 15.36 -4.54 -8.22
N ASP A 149 16.21 -5.55 -8.37
CA ASP A 149 15.83 -6.91 -8.69
C ASP A 149 15.54 -7.65 -7.39
N VAL A 150 14.30 -8.08 -7.19
CA VAL A 150 13.84 -8.82 -6.01
C VAL A 150 13.52 -10.29 -6.32
N SER A 151 14.09 -10.84 -7.40
CA SER A 151 13.96 -12.26 -7.75
C SER A 151 14.45 -13.17 -6.63
N ASN A 152 15.56 -12.79 -5.97
CA ASN A 152 15.98 -13.36 -4.71
C ASN A 152 15.51 -12.50 -3.53
N ALA A 153 14.39 -12.90 -2.91
CA ALA A 153 13.84 -12.15 -1.79
C ALA A 153 14.79 -12.05 -0.59
N ALA A 154 15.74 -12.98 -0.43
CA ALA A 154 16.72 -12.96 0.66
C ALA A 154 17.87 -11.98 0.42
N ASP A 155 18.10 -11.60 -0.83
CA ASP A 155 19.24 -10.76 -1.24
C ASP A 155 18.81 -9.92 -2.47
N PRO A 156 18.04 -8.84 -2.30
CA PRO A 156 17.69 -7.92 -3.37
C PRO A 156 18.89 -7.14 -3.89
N ASP A 157 19.00 -6.97 -5.20
CA ASP A 157 20.07 -6.24 -5.89
C ASP A 157 19.61 -4.86 -6.36
N LEU A 158 20.34 -3.80 -6.05
CA LEU A 158 20.13 -2.48 -6.67
C LEU A 158 20.64 -2.49 -8.12
N VAL A 159 19.74 -2.38 -9.10
CA VAL A 159 20.09 -2.46 -10.51
C VAL A 159 20.09 -1.12 -11.24
N ALA A 160 19.38 -0.10 -10.72
CA ALA A 160 19.42 1.24 -11.28
C ALA A 160 19.10 2.34 -10.25
N SER A 161 19.65 3.52 -10.48
CA SER A 161 19.39 4.74 -9.71
C SER A 161 19.02 5.86 -10.66
N ILE A 162 17.84 6.44 -10.51
CA ILE A 162 17.31 7.52 -11.36
C ILE A 162 17.31 8.80 -10.54
N ASN A 163 18.25 9.69 -10.81
CA ASN A 163 18.33 10.98 -10.12
C ASN A 163 17.32 11.98 -10.72
N LEU A 164 16.52 12.60 -9.86
CA LEU A 164 15.49 13.59 -10.22
C LEU A 164 15.76 14.92 -9.48
N PRO A 165 16.87 15.60 -9.80
CA PRO A 165 17.37 16.73 -9.03
C PRO A 165 16.35 17.87 -8.96
N GLY A 166 16.11 18.40 -7.74
CA GLY A 166 15.17 19.49 -7.48
C GLY A 166 13.70 19.06 -7.40
N CYS A 167 13.39 17.82 -7.79
CA CYS A 167 12.04 17.26 -7.70
C CYS A 167 11.95 16.11 -6.68
N GLY A 168 12.95 15.25 -6.63
CA GLY A 168 12.91 14.03 -5.81
C GLY A 168 11.77 13.09 -6.19
N SER A 169 11.55 12.10 -5.35
CA SER A 169 10.39 11.20 -5.46
C SER A 169 9.80 10.99 -4.07
N HIS A 170 8.61 11.52 -3.85
CA HIS A 170 7.87 11.31 -2.61
C HIS A 170 7.08 9.99 -2.68
N THR A 171 6.35 9.83 -3.78
CA THR A 171 5.60 8.62 -4.11
C THR A 171 5.88 8.19 -5.55
N ALA A 172 5.51 6.96 -5.88
CA ALA A 172 5.64 6.44 -7.23
C ALA A 172 4.45 5.54 -7.58
N THR A 173 3.94 5.65 -8.82
CA THR A 173 2.82 4.83 -9.29
C THR A 173 3.21 4.11 -10.56
N GLY A 174 3.12 2.78 -10.56
CA GLY A 174 3.50 1.94 -11.68
C GLY A 174 2.32 1.67 -12.61
N ALA A 175 2.51 1.84 -13.92
CA ALA A 175 1.58 1.42 -14.95
C ALA A 175 2.25 0.45 -15.92
N PRO A 176 1.81 -0.82 -15.98
CA PRO A 176 2.40 -1.79 -16.90
C PRO A 176 2.04 -1.43 -18.36
N ASP A 177 3.06 -1.17 -19.15
CA ASP A 177 2.98 -1.01 -20.61
C ASP A 177 3.44 -2.31 -21.28
N VAL A 178 2.60 -3.35 -21.12
CA VAL A 178 2.91 -4.73 -21.57
C VAL A 178 3.19 -4.78 -23.07
N ALA A 179 2.47 -3.97 -23.86
CA ALA A 179 2.68 -3.91 -25.31
C ALA A 179 4.10 -3.47 -25.70
N ASN A 180 4.75 -2.67 -24.85
CA ASN A 180 6.11 -2.17 -25.05
C ASN A 180 7.13 -2.82 -24.10
N ASN A 181 6.75 -3.90 -23.42
CA ASN A 181 7.61 -4.70 -22.53
C ASN A 181 8.31 -3.89 -21.44
N ARG A 182 7.56 -3.03 -20.73
CA ARG A 182 8.09 -2.14 -19.70
C ARG A 182 7.07 -1.78 -18.63
N LEU A 183 7.56 -1.40 -17.46
CA LEU A 183 6.81 -0.66 -16.44
C LEU A 183 7.05 0.83 -16.68
N LEU A 184 6.00 1.62 -16.73
CA LEU A 184 6.07 3.08 -16.63
C LEU A 184 5.83 3.48 -15.18
N VAL A 185 6.67 4.34 -14.66
CA VAL A 185 6.57 4.87 -13.30
C VAL A 185 6.27 6.36 -13.38
N TYR A 186 5.12 6.76 -12.85
CA TYR A 186 4.73 8.16 -12.70
C TYR A 186 5.21 8.64 -11.35
N ASN A 187 6.15 9.59 -11.35
CA ASN A 187 6.74 10.15 -10.13
C ASN A 187 5.81 11.18 -9.48
N GLY A 188 5.54 11.02 -8.20
CA GLY A 188 5.02 12.03 -7.31
C GLY A 188 6.18 12.77 -6.66
N ALA A 189 6.36 14.04 -7.00
CA ALA A 189 7.55 14.78 -6.60
C ALA A 189 7.50 15.23 -5.14
N SER A 190 8.65 15.24 -4.47
CA SER A 190 8.82 15.79 -3.11
C SER A 190 8.72 17.31 -3.08
N SER A 191 9.09 17.98 -4.17
CA SER A 191 9.15 19.43 -4.28
C SER A 191 7.94 20.04 -4.96
N ALA A 192 7.51 21.21 -4.50
CA ALA A 192 6.44 21.96 -5.15
C ALA A 192 6.81 22.37 -6.59
N ASN A 193 5.80 22.49 -7.44
CA ASN A 193 5.90 22.91 -8.84
C ASN A 193 6.64 21.95 -9.77
N CYS A 194 6.89 20.70 -9.35
CA CYS A 194 7.45 19.68 -10.23
C CYS A 194 6.37 19.07 -11.13
N PRO A 195 6.69 18.78 -12.40
CA PRO A 195 5.82 18.01 -13.27
C PRO A 195 5.81 16.53 -12.86
N ILE A 196 4.85 15.78 -13.37
CA ILE A 196 4.92 14.32 -13.31
C ILE A 196 6.04 13.87 -14.26
N GLN A 197 7.10 13.31 -13.69
CA GLN A 197 8.18 12.69 -14.45
C GLN A 197 7.81 11.23 -14.70
N ILE A 198 8.05 10.75 -15.92
CA ILE A 198 7.76 9.35 -16.27
C ILE A 198 9.09 8.62 -16.44
N ILE A 199 9.26 7.53 -15.72
CA ILE A 199 10.41 6.65 -15.81
C ILE A 199 9.99 5.38 -16.54
N SER A 200 10.77 4.95 -17.53
CA SER A 200 10.59 3.68 -18.23
C SER A 200 11.53 2.64 -17.64
N VAL A 201 10.98 1.54 -17.14
CA VAL A 201 11.74 0.40 -16.60
C VAL A 201 11.46 -0.82 -17.48
N PRO A 202 12.40 -1.24 -18.37
CA PRO A 202 12.21 -2.40 -19.24
C PRO A 202 12.09 -3.69 -18.42
N PHE A 203 11.10 -4.54 -18.70
CA PHE A 203 10.90 -5.79 -17.96
C PHE A 203 12.07 -6.77 -18.09
N ALA A 204 12.66 -6.88 -19.29
CA ALA A 204 13.76 -7.80 -19.54
C ALA A 204 15.12 -7.30 -19.03
N ASN A 205 15.26 -6.00 -18.76
CA ASN A 205 16.51 -5.40 -18.29
C ASN A 205 16.20 -4.16 -17.43
N PRO A 206 15.79 -4.31 -16.17
CA PRO A 206 15.46 -3.19 -15.29
C PRO A 206 16.64 -2.25 -15.01
N ALA A 207 17.88 -2.71 -15.21
CA ALA A 207 19.08 -1.88 -15.14
C ALA A 207 19.13 -0.77 -16.22
N ALA A 208 18.36 -0.93 -17.30
CA ALA A 208 18.21 0.11 -18.33
C ALA A 208 17.06 1.10 -18.02
N ALA A 209 16.62 1.19 -16.78
CA ALA A 209 15.62 2.18 -16.35
C ALA A 209 16.10 3.59 -16.68
N ALA A 210 15.21 4.42 -17.21
CA ALA A 210 15.56 5.77 -17.65
C ALA A 210 14.39 6.74 -17.54
N LEU A 211 14.70 7.99 -17.20
CA LEU A 211 13.77 9.11 -17.26
C LEU A 211 13.36 9.38 -18.72
N MET A 212 12.07 9.49 -18.97
CA MET A 212 11.56 9.88 -20.29
C MET A 212 11.74 11.38 -20.52
N PRO A 213 11.99 11.81 -21.79
CA PRO A 213 12.40 13.19 -22.08
C PRO A 213 11.29 14.23 -21.89
N VAL A 214 10.01 13.82 -21.88
CA VAL A 214 8.87 14.74 -21.82
C VAL A 214 8.09 14.50 -20.54
N PRO A 215 8.14 15.43 -19.57
CA PRO A 215 7.33 15.35 -18.37
C PRO A 215 5.88 15.77 -18.64
N VAL A 216 4.98 15.37 -17.74
CA VAL A 216 3.55 15.72 -17.81
C VAL A 216 3.26 16.91 -16.90
N ILE A 217 2.74 17.98 -17.46
CA ILE A 217 2.41 19.18 -16.72
C ILE A 217 1.00 19.05 -16.11
N ALA A 218 0.94 18.95 -14.80
CA ALA A 218 -0.33 18.77 -14.06
C ALA A 218 -0.95 20.11 -13.58
N GLY A 219 -0.22 21.23 -13.70
CA GLY A 219 -0.65 22.50 -13.11
C GLY A 219 -0.51 22.55 -11.58
N ARG A 220 0.00 21.49 -10.97
CA ARG A 220 0.32 21.33 -9.55
C ARG A 220 1.39 20.25 -9.37
N SER A 221 2.08 20.21 -8.25
CA SER A 221 2.85 19.04 -7.84
C SER A 221 1.89 17.94 -7.45
N CYS A 222 2.19 16.71 -7.86
CA CYS A 222 1.45 15.55 -7.44
C CYS A 222 2.10 15.00 -6.16
N HIS A 223 1.33 14.93 -5.10
CA HIS A 223 1.72 14.17 -3.91
C HIS A 223 1.61 12.68 -4.28
N ASP A 224 0.38 12.22 -4.58
CA ASP A 224 0.16 10.88 -5.11
C ASP A 224 -0.44 10.91 -6.53
N ASN A 225 -0.04 9.91 -7.31
CA ASN A 225 -0.69 9.59 -8.56
C ASN A 225 -1.52 8.31 -8.38
N SER A 226 -2.59 8.16 -9.16
CA SER A 226 -3.29 6.90 -9.30
C SER A 226 -3.68 6.62 -10.74
N VAL A 227 -3.66 5.35 -11.11
CA VAL A 227 -3.90 4.90 -12.49
C VAL A 227 -5.02 3.87 -12.52
N ILE A 228 -5.94 4.03 -13.46
CA ILE A 228 -6.85 2.97 -13.88
C ILE A 228 -6.77 2.78 -15.39
N LEU A 229 -6.42 1.56 -15.80
CA LEU A 229 -6.33 1.14 -17.20
C LEU A 229 -7.66 0.53 -17.70
N GLY A 230 -7.60 -0.42 -18.61
CA GLY A 230 -8.78 -1.08 -19.17
C GLY A 230 -9.61 -0.11 -20.02
N THR A 231 -10.89 0.00 -19.77
CA THR A 231 -11.78 0.89 -20.55
C THR A 231 -11.82 2.32 -20.01
N ALA A 232 -11.33 2.58 -18.81
CA ALA A 232 -11.31 3.89 -18.19
C ALA A 232 -10.15 4.76 -18.67
N MET A 233 -8.92 4.25 -18.62
CA MET A 233 -7.70 4.91 -19.08
C MET A 233 -7.50 6.30 -18.45
N PHE A 234 -7.44 6.37 -17.13
CA PHE A 234 -7.20 7.61 -16.38
C PHE A 234 -5.92 7.56 -15.56
N LEU A 235 -5.30 8.72 -15.43
CA LEU A 235 -4.30 9.06 -14.42
C LEU A 235 -4.85 10.21 -13.59
N SER A 236 -4.80 10.11 -12.28
CA SER A 236 -5.10 11.20 -11.34
C SER A 236 -3.83 11.63 -10.64
N CYS A 237 -3.65 12.92 -10.49
CA CYS A 237 -2.61 13.57 -9.71
C CYS A 237 -3.29 14.32 -8.56
N ALA A 238 -3.18 13.83 -7.35
CA ALA A 238 -3.61 14.54 -6.15
C ALA A 238 -2.45 15.41 -5.63
N GLY A 239 -2.71 16.67 -5.28
CA GLY A 239 -1.68 17.59 -4.81
C GLY A 239 -2.17 19.01 -4.63
N GLY A 240 -1.44 19.81 -3.87
CA GLY A 240 -1.81 21.18 -3.57
C GLY A 240 -3.21 21.29 -2.97
N ASP A 241 -4.07 22.12 -3.55
CA ASP A 241 -5.44 22.35 -3.10
C ASP A 241 -6.49 21.42 -3.75
N GLY A 242 -6.06 20.30 -4.38
CA GLY A 242 -7.00 19.39 -5.03
C GLY A 242 -6.34 18.35 -5.95
N PHE A 243 -6.85 18.17 -7.16
CA PHE A 243 -6.37 17.14 -8.07
C PHE A 243 -6.51 17.51 -9.55
N THR A 244 -5.75 16.81 -10.41
CA THR A 244 -5.83 16.90 -11.87
C THR A 244 -6.04 15.50 -12.45
N VAL A 245 -6.90 15.38 -13.44
CA VAL A 245 -7.17 14.10 -14.14
C VAL A 245 -6.75 14.18 -15.59
N PHE A 246 -6.09 13.11 -16.04
CA PHE A 246 -5.61 12.94 -17.40
C PHE A 246 -6.24 11.70 -18.06
N SER A 247 -6.34 11.73 -19.36
CA SER A 247 -6.58 10.56 -20.20
C SER A 247 -5.26 9.90 -20.61
N LEU A 248 -5.20 8.58 -20.45
CA LEU A 248 -4.09 7.74 -20.88
C LEU A 248 -4.34 7.05 -22.21
N GLY A 249 -5.46 7.35 -22.90
CA GLY A 249 -5.78 6.74 -24.18
C GLY A 249 -7.28 6.62 -24.47
N GLY A 250 -7.60 5.82 -25.49
CA GLY A 250 -8.98 5.60 -25.92
C GLY A 250 -9.59 6.83 -26.59
N PRO A 251 -10.94 7.00 -26.57
CA PRO A 251 -11.62 8.07 -27.32
C PRO A 251 -11.32 9.48 -26.79
N ARG A 252 -10.73 9.59 -25.58
CA ARG A 252 -10.39 10.88 -24.97
C ARG A 252 -8.99 11.36 -25.35
N GLY A 253 -8.22 10.56 -26.12
CA GLY A 253 -6.85 10.87 -26.51
C GLY A 253 -5.83 10.61 -25.41
N GLY A 254 -4.59 11.09 -25.60
CA GLY A 254 -3.47 10.80 -24.73
C GLY A 254 -2.88 9.39 -24.93
N SER A 255 -1.87 9.08 -24.17
CA SER A 255 -1.24 7.75 -24.08
C SER A 255 -0.57 7.59 -22.70
N LEU A 256 -0.11 6.38 -22.39
CA LEU A 256 0.66 6.13 -21.16
C LEU A 256 1.92 6.99 -21.06
N THR A 257 2.55 7.36 -22.17
CA THR A 257 3.77 8.17 -22.21
C THR A 257 3.51 9.65 -22.52
N SER A 258 2.28 10.01 -22.86
CA SER A 258 1.84 11.38 -23.14
C SER A 258 0.40 11.57 -22.67
N PRO A 259 0.18 11.57 -21.35
CA PRO A 259 -1.14 11.81 -20.77
C PRO A 259 -1.72 13.15 -21.22
N MET A 260 -3.02 13.16 -21.55
CA MET A 260 -3.72 14.38 -21.95
C MET A 260 -4.59 14.88 -20.81
N MET A 261 -4.34 16.09 -20.32
CA MET A 261 -5.14 16.70 -19.26
C MET A 261 -6.60 16.82 -19.65
N LEU A 262 -7.50 16.33 -18.84
CA LEU A 262 -8.95 16.46 -18.99
C LEU A 262 -9.48 17.65 -18.19
N TYR A 263 -9.14 17.72 -16.93
CA TYR A 263 -9.54 18.82 -16.04
C TYR A 263 -8.66 18.88 -14.80
N THR A 264 -8.70 20.02 -14.13
CA THR A 264 -8.13 20.22 -12.78
C THR A 264 -9.24 20.72 -11.84
N LYS A 265 -9.11 20.37 -10.56
CA LYS A 265 -10.10 20.69 -9.53
C LYS A 265 -9.42 21.21 -8.29
N SER A 266 -9.83 22.39 -7.83
CA SER A 266 -9.53 22.88 -6.47
C SER A 266 -10.71 22.54 -5.55
N VAL A 267 -10.42 22.13 -4.33
CA VAL A 267 -11.42 21.73 -3.32
C VAL A 267 -11.32 22.66 -2.14
N ALA A 268 -12.42 23.34 -1.81
CA ALA A 268 -12.42 24.36 -0.77
C ALA A 268 -12.01 23.78 0.59
N GLY A 269 -11.03 24.42 1.24
CA GLY A 269 -10.48 24.02 2.53
C GLY A 269 -9.36 22.97 2.46
N VAL A 270 -9.10 22.39 1.29
CA VAL A 270 -7.95 21.49 1.07
C VAL A 270 -6.67 22.31 0.95
N THR A 271 -5.62 21.87 1.63
CA THR A 271 -4.29 22.50 1.60
C THR A 271 -3.20 21.55 1.14
N ILE A 272 -3.37 20.25 1.39
CA ILE A 272 -2.49 19.18 0.94
C ILE A 272 -3.37 18.09 0.31
N GLY A 273 -3.71 18.22 -0.97
CA GLY A 273 -4.30 17.15 -1.74
C GLY A 273 -3.32 15.97 -1.75
N HIS A 274 -3.75 14.80 -1.29
CA HIS A 274 -2.85 13.72 -0.93
C HIS A 274 -3.08 12.49 -1.82
N SER A 275 -4.11 11.72 -1.55
CA SER A 275 -4.33 10.43 -2.18
C SER A 275 -5.51 10.45 -3.14
N SER A 276 -5.46 9.63 -4.16
CA SER A 276 -6.60 9.36 -5.02
C SER A 276 -6.67 7.88 -5.41
N SER A 277 -7.86 7.44 -5.81
CA SER A 277 -8.12 6.11 -6.37
C SER A 277 -9.39 6.16 -7.22
N PHE A 278 -9.69 5.08 -7.92
CA PHE A 278 -10.91 4.97 -8.72
C PHE A 278 -11.78 3.82 -8.23
N SER A 279 -13.11 3.92 -8.45
CA SER A 279 -13.94 2.72 -8.45
C SER A 279 -13.49 1.79 -9.59
N TRP A 280 -13.61 0.46 -9.40
CA TRP A 280 -13.15 -0.50 -10.40
C TRP A 280 -13.88 -0.41 -11.76
N ASP A 281 -15.03 0.24 -11.83
CA ASP A 281 -15.71 0.55 -13.10
C ASP A 281 -15.22 1.87 -13.74
N GLY A 282 -14.28 2.57 -13.09
CA GLY A 282 -13.69 3.81 -13.57
C GLY A 282 -14.63 5.02 -13.58
N LYS A 283 -15.76 4.96 -12.85
CA LYS A 283 -16.76 6.04 -12.87
C LYS A 283 -16.63 7.03 -11.75
N VAL A 284 -16.12 6.60 -10.60
CA VAL A 284 -15.95 7.44 -9.41
C VAL A 284 -14.47 7.59 -9.14
N LEU A 285 -14.00 8.83 -9.05
CA LEU A 285 -12.72 9.19 -8.48
C LEU A 285 -12.90 9.46 -7.00
N ILE A 286 -12.06 8.87 -6.16
CA ILE A 286 -11.97 9.10 -4.73
C ILE A 286 -10.77 10.01 -4.48
N PHE A 287 -10.92 11.01 -3.63
CA PHE A 287 -9.87 11.98 -3.33
C PHE A 287 -9.76 12.19 -1.83
N GLY A 288 -8.55 12.13 -1.30
CA GLY A 288 -8.19 12.35 0.09
C GLY A 288 -7.37 13.63 0.30
N HIS A 289 -7.44 14.16 1.51
CA HIS A 289 -6.76 15.36 1.96
C HIS A 289 -5.93 15.02 3.21
N GLU A 290 -4.70 15.53 3.29
CA GLU A 290 -3.80 15.30 4.43
C GLU A 290 -3.42 16.62 5.13
N PRO A 291 -4.34 17.24 5.88
CA PRO A 291 -4.04 18.49 6.58
C PRO A 291 -2.96 18.28 7.64
N GLY A 292 -1.95 19.15 7.62
CA GLY A 292 -0.85 19.06 8.57
C GLY A 292 0.20 18.00 8.26
N GLY A 293 0.16 17.36 7.05
CA GLY A 293 1.17 16.41 6.59
C GLY A 293 1.29 15.17 7.48
N GLY A 294 0.15 14.60 7.90
CA GLY A 294 0.07 13.37 8.69
C GLY A 294 0.57 13.45 10.13
N GLY A 295 1.29 14.48 10.50
CA GLY A 295 1.89 14.62 11.83
C GLY A 295 1.03 15.32 12.88
N GLN A 296 -0.20 15.74 12.55
CA GLN A 296 -1.08 16.50 13.42
C GLN A 296 -2.37 15.77 13.75
N ALA A 297 -2.97 16.08 14.91
CA ALA A 297 -4.31 15.65 15.26
C ALA A 297 -5.31 16.48 14.43
N ARG A 298 -5.96 15.85 13.44
CA ARG A 298 -6.91 16.50 12.52
C ARG A 298 -8.25 15.79 12.45
N CYS A 299 -8.52 14.87 13.39
CA CYS A 299 -9.77 14.14 13.47
C CYS A 299 -10.50 14.35 14.80
N GLU A 300 -10.17 15.40 15.55
CA GLU A 300 -10.92 15.74 16.76
C GLU A 300 -12.37 16.11 16.42
N ALA A 301 -13.27 16.03 17.40
CA ALA A 301 -14.68 16.34 17.20
C ALA A 301 -14.91 17.74 16.63
N ASN A 302 -14.08 18.71 17.04
CA ASN A 302 -14.19 20.13 16.66
C ASN A 302 -13.35 20.53 15.44
N ASP A 303 -12.58 19.60 14.86
CA ASP A 303 -11.81 19.88 13.65
C ASP A 303 -12.73 20.12 12.45
N ALA A 304 -12.20 20.86 11.48
CA ALA A 304 -12.93 21.13 10.26
C ALA A 304 -13.33 19.82 9.56
N THR A 305 -14.57 19.72 9.11
CA THR A 305 -15.08 18.51 8.46
C THR A 305 -14.22 18.10 7.27
N VAL A 306 -13.68 19.07 6.53
CA VAL A 306 -12.81 18.82 5.37
C VAL A 306 -11.56 18.01 5.75
N ASP A 307 -11.01 18.18 6.94
CA ASP A 307 -9.77 17.58 7.41
C ASP A 307 -9.88 16.05 7.58
N LYS A 308 -11.09 15.53 7.69
CA LYS A 308 -11.41 14.12 7.92
C LYS A 308 -12.40 13.56 6.87
N THR A 309 -12.33 14.10 5.64
CA THR A 309 -13.28 13.78 4.56
C THR A 309 -12.59 13.08 3.38
N LEU A 310 -13.19 11.99 2.90
CA LEU A 310 -12.99 11.45 1.55
C LEU A 310 -14.06 12.00 0.64
N PHE A 311 -13.65 12.51 -0.52
CA PHE A 311 -14.53 13.08 -1.52
C PHE A 311 -14.72 12.14 -2.69
N PHE A 312 -15.93 12.05 -3.22
CA PHE A 312 -16.27 11.24 -4.41
C PHE A 312 -16.66 12.17 -5.55
N TYR A 313 -16.02 11.96 -6.70
CA TYR A 313 -16.27 12.72 -7.91
C TYR A 313 -16.64 11.80 -9.07
N ASP A 314 -17.50 12.27 -9.96
CA ASP A 314 -17.60 11.65 -11.29
C ASP A 314 -16.26 11.77 -11.99
N ALA A 315 -15.64 10.64 -12.34
CA ALA A 315 -14.27 10.59 -12.84
C ALA A 315 -14.09 11.28 -14.21
N VAL A 316 -15.17 11.44 -14.97
CA VAL A 316 -15.16 12.04 -16.31
C VAL A 316 -15.34 13.55 -16.24
N THR A 317 -16.25 14.02 -15.39
CA THR A 317 -16.67 15.43 -15.35
C THR A 317 -16.03 16.22 -14.21
N GLY A 318 -15.46 15.55 -13.20
CA GLY A 318 -14.98 16.20 -11.98
C GLY A 318 -16.08 16.81 -11.13
N THR A 319 -17.34 16.38 -11.34
CA THR A 319 -18.46 16.81 -10.50
C THR A 319 -18.46 16.02 -9.20
N GLU A 320 -18.49 16.71 -8.06
CA GLU A 320 -18.63 16.05 -6.76
C GLU A 320 -19.98 15.34 -6.68
N VAL A 321 -19.96 14.05 -6.36
CA VAL A 321 -21.16 13.22 -6.23
C VAL A 321 -21.45 12.81 -4.80
N GLY A 322 -20.51 13.04 -3.88
CA GLY A 322 -20.69 12.79 -2.46
C GLY A 322 -19.39 12.86 -1.68
N ARG A 323 -19.48 12.60 -0.38
CA ARG A 323 -18.35 12.56 0.53
C ARG A 323 -18.62 11.65 1.73
N TRP A 324 -17.57 11.06 2.28
CA TRP A 324 -17.61 10.35 3.55
C TRP A 324 -16.74 11.09 4.55
N VAL A 325 -17.25 11.26 5.76
CA VAL A 325 -16.55 11.90 6.88
C VAL A 325 -16.26 10.84 7.91
N LEU A 326 -15.02 10.74 8.37
CA LEU A 326 -14.61 9.81 9.42
C LEU A 326 -15.49 10.05 10.68
N PRO A 327 -16.28 9.02 11.10
CA PRO A 327 -17.31 9.23 12.11
C PRO A 327 -16.79 9.13 13.54
N ARG A 328 -15.53 8.65 13.73
CA ARG A 328 -14.91 8.44 15.05
C ARG A 328 -13.97 9.59 15.39
N PRO A 329 -14.35 10.51 16.30
CA PRO A 329 -13.43 11.55 16.75
C PRO A 329 -12.25 10.93 17.49
N GLN A 330 -11.06 11.41 17.17
CA GLN A 330 -9.82 11.04 17.83
C GLN A 330 -9.44 12.08 18.90
N THR A 331 -8.42 11.79 19.70
CA THR A 331 -7.93 12.72 20.72
C THR A 331 -6.83 13.62 20.17
N SER A 332 -6.49 14.70 20.88
CA SER A 332 -5.42 15.62 20.52
C SER A 332 -4.01 15.01 20.59
N THR A 333 -3.88 13.77 21.07
CA THR A 333 -2.62 13.03 21.12
C THR A 333 -2.44 12.02 19.97
N GLU A 334 -3.41 11.95 19.06
CA GLU A 334 -3.43 11.06 17.92
C GLU A 334 -3.25 11.84 16.61
N ASN A 335 -2.13 11.62 15.91
CA ASN A 335 -2.04 12.11 14.55
C ASN A 335 -3.08 11.38 13.69
N CYS A 336 -3.86 12.12 12.94
CA CYS A 336 -4.96 11.57 12.19
C CYS A 336 -5.35 12.46 11.00
N THR A 337 -5.54 11.82 9.88
CA THR A 337 -6.27 12.29 8.70
C THR A 337 -6.75 11.07 7.92
N VAL A 338 -7.65 11.23 6.96
CA VAL A 338 -7.89 10.17 5.97
C VAL A 338 -6.68 10.12 5.04
N HIS A 339 -5.99 8.96 4.99
CA HIS A 339 -4.66 8.89 4.38
C HIS A 339 -4.63 8.00 3.13
N ASN A 340 -4.04 6.82 3.19
CA ASN A 340 -3.89 5.95 2.03
C ASN A 340 -4.97 4.89 1.96
N PHE A 341 -5.48 4.65 0.76
CA PHE A 341 -6.61 3.75 0.55
C PHE A 341 -6.54 3.04 -0.81
N ASN A 342 -7.20 1.89 -0.89
CA ASN A 342 -7.51 1.24 -2.16
C ASN A 342 -8.97 0.76 -2.21
N THR A 343 -9.41 0.31 -3.37
CA THR A 343 -10.76 -0.20 -3.58
C THR A 343 -10.75 -1.71 -3.77
N VAL A 344 -11.74 -2.39 -3.18
CA VAL A 344 -11.93 -3.83 -3.32
C VAL A 344 -12.31 -4.18 -4.76
N PRO A 345 -11.62 -5.13 -5.43
CA PRO A 345 -11.86 -5.47 -6.83
C PRO A 345 -13.17 -6.27 -7.01
N SER A 346 -14.29 -5.58 -7.01
CA SER A 346 -15.61 -6.17 -7.06
C SER A 346 -16.49 -5.52 -8.13
N GLY A 347 -17.21 -6.35 -8.90
CA GLY A 347 -18.27 -5.89 -9.80
C GLY A 347 -19.63 -5.75 -9.12
N ARG A 348 -19.76 -6.02 -7.82
CA ARG A 348 -21.03 -5.99 -7.10
C ARG A 348 -21.23 -4.73 -6.29
N ARG A 349 -20.17 -4.25 -5.65
CA ARG A 349 -20.17 -3.07 -4.77
C ARG A 349 -18.85 -2.29 -4.91
N ASN A 350 -18.94 -1.01 -4.69
CA ASN A 350 -17.78 -0.15 -4.51
C ASN A 350 -17.47 -0.08 -3.02
N ILE A 351 -16.40 -0.76 -2.61
CA ILE A 351 -15.91 -0.80 -1.23
C ILE A 351 -14.51 -0.22 -1.22
N LEU A 352 -14.22 0.64 -0.27
CA LEU A 352 -12.94 1.27 -0.01
C LEU A 352 -12.39 0.76 1.32
N VAL A 353 -11.08 0.50 1.37
CA VAL A 353 -10.32 0.29 2.61
C VAL A 353 -9.34 1.44 2.74
N SER A 354 -9.33 2.11 3.89
CA SER A 354 -8.51 3.29 4.18
C SER A 354 -7.75 3.11 5.48
N GLY A 355 -6.44 3.40 5.47
CA GLY A 355 -5.63 3.64 6.65
C GLY A 355 -5.66 5.13 7.00
N ASN A 356 -5.79 5.48 8.28
CA ASN A 356 -6.04 6.84 8.71
C ASN A 356 -5.15 7.22 9.90
N TYR A 357 -3.88 6.83 9.87
CA TYR A 357 -2.94 7.00 10.98
C TYR A 357 -3.49 6.38 12.28
N GLN A 358 -3.49 7.10 13.41
CA GLN A 358 -3.97 6.57 14.68
C GLN A 358 -5.49 6.40 14.77
N ALA A 359 -6.27 6.86 13.76
CA ALA A 359 -7.68 6.47 13.65
C ALA A 359 -7.87 5.09 12.99
N GLY A 360 -6.78 4.42 12.64
CA GLY A 360 -6.78 3.04 12.17
C GLY A 360 -7.49 2.83 10.84
N ILE A 361 -8.03 1.64 10.67
CA ILE A 361 -8.69 1.20 9.44
C ILE A 361 -10.14 1.70 9.40
N ALA A 362 -10.56 2.18 8.24
CA ALA A 362 -11.97 2.34 7.89
C ALA A 362 -12.31 1.58 6.61
N VAL A 363 -13.44 0.88 6.62
CA VAL A 363 -14.01 0.23 5.42
C VAL A 363 -15.31 0.91 5.06
N VAL A 364 -15.37 1.47 3.86
CA VAL A 364 -16.48 2.32 3.42
C VAL A 364 -17.19 1.73 2.20
N ASP A 365 -18.48 1.51 2.31
CA ASP A 365 -19.36 1.21 1.16
C ASP A 365 -19.82 2.53 0.51
N PHE A 366 -19.32 2.79 -0.69
CA PHE A 366 -19.69 3.94 -1.52
C PHE A 366 -20.36 3.50 -2.85
N THR A 367 -21.03 2.34 -2.84
CA THR A 367 -21.79 1.85 -4.01
C THR A 367 -22.83 2.88 -4.47
N ASP A 368 -23.41 3.59 -3.53
CA ASP A 368 -24.12 4.86 -3.76
C ASP A 368 -23.24 6.00 -3.22
N PRO A 369 -22.43 6.66 -4.04
CA PRO A 369 -21.48 7.67 -3.57
C PRO A 369 -22.16 8.91 -2.96
N THR A 370 -23.48 9.07 -3.16
CA THR A 370 -24.26 10.15 -2.51
C THR A 370 -24.59 9.84 -1.05
N ARG A 371 -24.45 8.57 -0.64
CA ARG A 371 -24.76 8.07 0.72
C ARG A 371 -23.73 7.03 1.18
N PRO A 372 -22.44 7.36 1.17
CA PRO A 372 -21.41 6.44 1.63
C PRO A 372 -21.56 6.17 3.12
N ARG A 373 -21.15 4.97 3.55
CA ARG A 373 -21.23 4.56 4.95
C ARG A 373 -20.05 3.70 5.35
N GLU A 374 -19.55 3.89 6.54
CA GLU A 374 -18.63 2.94 7.16
C GLU A 374 -19.37 1.62 7.44
N ILE A 375 -18.77 0.51 7.04
CA ILE A 375 -19.32 -0.83 7.28
C ILE A 375 -18.44 -1.64 8.25
N ALA A 376 -17.18 -1.26 8.43
CA ALA A 376 -16.26 -1.86 9.38
C ALA A 376 -15.14 -0.88 9.74
N HIS A 377 -14.52 -1.10 10.89
CA HIS A 377 -13.29 -0.40 11.31
C HIS A 377 -12.46 -1.25 12.27
N ALA A 378 -11.18 -0.89 12.40
CA ALA A 378 -10.30 -1.26 13.49
C ALA A 378 -9.53 0.01 13.91
N ASP A 379 -9.65 0.41 15.16
CA ASP A 379 -9.22 1.71 15.69
C ASP A 379 -8.37 1.48 16.95
N PRO A 380 -7.05 1.72 16.90
CA PRO A 380 -6.16 1.54 18.05
C PRO A 380 -6.40 2.61 19.11
N ALA A 381 -6.05 2.30 20.36
CA ALA A 381 -5.93 3.36 21.38
C ALA A 381 -4.71 4.26 21.06
N PRO A 382 -4.72 5.53 21.55
CA PRO A 382 -3.60 6.44 21.38
C PRO A 382 -2.26 5.82 21.79
N LEU A 383 -1.22 6.02 21.01
CA LEU A 383 0.15 5.58 21.35
C LEU A 383 0.65 6.24 22.64
N SER A 384 0.17 7.43 22.95
CA SER A 384 0.43 8.13 24.20
C SER A 384 -0.84 8.85 24.68
N PRO A 385 -1.18 8.75 25.94
CA PRO A 385 -2.33 9.48 26.50
C PRO A 385 -2.07 10.99 26.70
N THR A 386 -0.83 11.45 26.54
CA THR A 386 -0.42 12.80 26.92
C THR A 386 0.42 13.55 25.87
N GLN A 387 0.90 12.85 24.84
CA GLN A 387 1.78 13.43 23.82
C GLN A 387 1.30 13.04 22.44
N LEU A 388 1.32 13.97 21.51
CA LEU A 388 1.12 13.71 20.09
C LEU A 388 2.37 12.98 19.56
N ILE A 389 2.20 11.72 19.16
CA ILE A 389 3.25 10.84 18.63
C ILE A 389 2.83 10.42 17.22
N LEU A 390 3.75 10.50 16.26
CA LEU A 390 3.53 9.97 14.92
C LEU A 390 3.43 8.45 14.95
N GLY A 391 2.35 7.89 14.44
CA GLY A 391 2.13 6.45 14.38
C GLY A 391 0.79 6.08 13.75
N GLY A 392 0.39 4.81 13.94
CA GLY A 392 -0.81 4.26 13.32
C GLY A 392 -0.62 3.89 11.85
N ASP A 393 -1.71 3.75 11.13
CA ASP A 393 -1.74 3.26 9.76
C ASP A 393 -1.14 4.26 8.78
N TRP A 394 0.03 3.94 8.22
CA TRP A 394 0.49 4.59 7.00
C TRP A 394 -0.44 4.28 5.84
N SER A 395 -0.79 2.98 5.69
CA SER A 395 -1.72 2.50 4.69
C SER A 395 -2.43 1.24 5.15
N SER A 396 -3.67 1.06 4.68
CA SER A 396 -4.43 -0.16 4.85
C SER A 396 -5.09 -0.53 3.54
N TYR A 397 -4.73 -1.70 3.00
CA TYR A 397 -5.12 -2.11 1.67
C TYR A 397 -5.77 -3.49 1.65
N TRP A 398 -6.80 -3.62 0.81
CA TRP A 398 -7.35 -4.91 0.45
C TRP A 398 -6.46 -5.60 -0.59
N TYR A 399 -6.04 -6.81 -0.28
CA TYR A 399 -5.39 -7.71 -1.23
C TYR A 399 -5.86 -9.14 -0.99
N ASP A 400 -6.45 -9.75 -2.04
CA ASP A 400 -6.85 -11.16 -2.13
C ASP A 400 -7.63 -11.71 -0.91
N GLY A 401 -8.58 -10.91 -0.40
CA GLY A 401 -9.48 -11.32 0.68
C GLY A 401 -9.05 -10.89 2.08
N ILE A 402 -7.87 -10.26 2.20
CA ILE A 402 -7.29 -9.81 3.45
C ILE A 402 -7.06 -8.29 3.38
N ILE A 403 -7.17 -7.61 4.51
CA ILE A 403 -6.71 -6.24 4.69
C ILE A 403 -5.34 -6.31 5.35
N TYR A 404 -4.36 -5.66 4.72
CA TYR A 404 -3.00 -5.51 5.21
C TYR A 404 -2.81 -4.07 5.67
N GLU A 405 -2.46 -3.91 6.93
CA GLU A 405 -2.22 -2.63 7.58
C GLU A 405 -0.72 -2.44 7.75
N SER A 406 -0.15 -1.40 7.12
CA SER A 406 1.20 -0.95 7.40
C SER A 406 1.16 0.08 8.51
N ASP A 407 1.36 -0.37 9.74
CA ASP A 407 1.45 0.53 10.89
C ASP A 407 2.88 1.06 11.03
N ILE A 408 3.00 2.39 11.14
CA ILE A 408 4.26 3.14 11.22
C ILE A 408 5.16 2.59 12.31
N THR A 409 4.59 2.20 13.45
CA THR A 409 5.31 1.85 14.66
C THR A 409 5.20 0.38 15.06
N ARG A 410 4.14 -0.31 14.63
CA ARG A 410 3.88 -1.70 15.04
C ARG A 410 4.40 -2.73 14.04
N GLY A 411 4.30 -2.49 12.75
CA GLY A 411 4.70 -3.44 11.70
C GLY A 411 3.58 -3.68 10.70
N LEU A 412 3.55 -4.89 10.11
CA LEU A 412 2.48 -5.33 9.23
C LEU A 412 1.44 -6.11 10.03
N LEU A 413 0.23 -5.60 10.11
CA LEU A 413 -0.91 -6.32 10.69
C LEU A 413 -1.82 -6.83 9.58
N THR A 414 -2.52 -7.93 9.82
CA THR A 414 -3.43 -8.54 8.86
C THR A 414 -4.80 -8.74 9.47
N TRP A 415 -5.84 -8.42 8.69
CA TRP A 415 -7.23 -8.44 9.13
C TRP A 415 -8.12 -9.14 8.12
N ARG A 416 -9.12 -9.87 8.59
CA ARG A 416 -10.19 -10.41 7.74
C ARG A 416 -11.45 -9.57 7.91
N LEU A 417 -12.03 -9.18 6.78
CA LEU A 417 -13.35 -8.56 6.75
C LEU A 417 -14.42 -9.62 6.45
N ASN A 418 -15.21 -9.98 7.44
CA ASN A 418 -16.31 -10.92 7.34
C ASN A 418 -17.61 -10.17 7.01
N ASP A 419 -17.70 -9.61 5.80
CA ASP A 419 -18.85 -8.82 5.37
C ASP A 419 -19.36 -9.27 3.98
N PRO A 420 -20.70 -9.41 3.78
CA PRO A 420 -21.26 -9.73 2.46
C PRO A 420 -20.92 -8.72 1.36
N ALA A 421 -20.54 -7.49 1.71
CA ALA A 421 -20.18 -6.44 0.75
C ALA A 421 -18.95 -6.80 -0.08
N VAL A 422 -18.04 -7.64 0.43
CA VAL A 422 -16.84 -8.08 -0.28
C VAL A 422 -17.00 -9.47 -0.91
N THR A 423 -18.17 -10.08 -0.80
CA THR A 423 -18.42 -11.39 -1.42
C THR A 423 -18.30 -11.31 -2.94
N GLY A 424 -17.42 -12.13 -3.51
CA GLY A 424 -17.15 -12.16 -4.95
C GLY A 424 -16.14 -11.08 -5.39
N ALA A 425 -15.37 -10.51 -4.47
CA ALA A 425 -14.16 -9.79 -4.80
C ALA A 425 -13.19 -10.70 -5.58
N ARG A 426 -12.53 -10.15 -6.58
CA ARG A 426 -11.57 -10.90 -7.41
C ARG A 426 -10.24 -11.03 -6.70
N THR A 427 -9.59 -12.16 -6.88
CA THR A 427 -8.18 -12.36 -6.60
C THR A 427 -7.37 -11.71 -7.71
N LEU A 428 -6.37 -10.92 -7.37
CA LEU A 428 -5.57 -10.17 -8.32
C LEU A 428 -4.21 -10.82 -8.62
N GLY A 429 -3.64 -11.55 -7.66
CA GLY A 429 -2.31 -12.15 -7.73
C GLY A 429 -1.17 -11.14 -7.56
N HIS A 430 -1.41 -9.85 -7.78
CA HIS A 430 -0.51 -8.74 -7.48
C HIS A 430 -1.30 -7.44 -7.34
N SER A 431 -0.75 -6.46 -6.64
CA SER A 431 -1.36 -5.14 -6.49
C SER A 431 -0.31 -4.09 -6.13
N ASN A 432 -0.26 -3.03 -6.92
CA ASN A 432 0.20 -1.73 -6.48
C ASN A 432 -1.06 -0.94 -6.16
N PRO A 433 -1.33 -0.57 -4.91
CA PRO A 433 -2.66 -0.09 -4.48
C PRO A 433 -3.17 1.16 -5.23
N GLN A 434 -2.26 1.98 -5.75
CA GLN A 434 -2.55 3.16 -6.57
C GLN A 434 -2.82 2.80 -8.04
N THR A 435 -2.74 1.51 -8.44
CA THR A 435 -2.89 1.07 -9.82
C THR A 435 -3.98 0.02 -9.98
N GLN A 436 -4.91 0.30 -10.87
CA GLN A 436 -5.93 -0.65 -11.33
C GLN A 436 -5.65 -0.96 -12.80
N GLU A 437 -5.18 -2.16 -13.09
CA GLU A 437 -4.70 -2.54 -14.44
C GLU A 437 -5.83 -2.82 -15.44
N PHE A 438 -7.04 -2.95 -14.95
CA PHE A 438 -8.23 -3.17 -15.76
C PHE A 438 -9.47 -2.59 -15.08
N THR A 439 -10.58 -2.59 -15.76
CA THR A 439 -11.87 -2.19 -15.21
C THR A 439 -12.76 -3.40 -14.92
N ILE A 440 -13.54 -3.32 -13.84
CA ILE A 440 -14.58 -4.29 -13.48
C ILE A 440 -15.92 -3.55 -13.53
N PRO A 441 -16.78 -3.83 -14.53
CA PRO A 441 -18.08 -3.18 -14.60
C PRO A 441 -18.94 -3.47 -13.38
N LEU A 442 -19.52 -2.43 -12.79
CA LEU A 442 -20.45 -2.58 -11.67
C LEU A 442 -21.77 -3.17 -12.18
N CYS A 443 -22.17 -4.31 -11.64
CA CYS A 443 -23.42 -4.96 -11.98
C CYS A 443 -24.60 -4.16 -11.40
N ARG A 444 -25.40 -3.54 -12.26
CA ARG A 444 -26.67 -2.96 -11.83
C ARG A 444 -27.72 -4.08 -11.71
N VAL A 445 -28.20 -4.34 -10.52
CA VAL A 445 -29.41 -5.14 -10.33
C VAL A 445 -30.60 -4.31 -10.83
N THR A 446 -30.84 -4.33 -12.13
CA THR A 446 -32.05 -3.76 -12.71
C THR A 446 -33.16 -4.80 -12.59
N SER A 447 -34.03 -4.61 -11.56
CA SER A 447 -35.29 -5.32 -11.31
C SER A 447 -35.21 -6.86 -11.16
N ARG A 448 -36.18 -7.42 -10.44
CA ARG A 448 -36.32 -8.83 -10.05
C ARG A 448 -36.46 -9.86 -11.21
N ARG A 449 -36.16 -9.53 -12.45
CA ARG A 449 -36.38 -10.42 -13.62
C ARG A 449 -35.22 -10.56 -14.62
N ALA A 450 -34.08 -9.94 -14.46
CA ALA A 450 -32.92 -10.16 -15.33
C ALA A 450 -31.63 -10.17 -14.48
N SER A 451 -31.20 -11.36 -14.06
CA SER A 451 -29.86 -11.58 -13.57
C SER A 451 -28.91 -11.59 -14.77
N ILE A 452 -28.21 -10.49 -15.06
CA ILE A 452 -27.02 -10.54 -15.86
C ILE A 452 -25.98 -11.20 -14.94
N PRO A 453 -25.37 -12.33 -15.33
CA PRO A 453 -24.33 -12.94 -14.53
C PRO A 453 -23.20 -11.93 -14.37
N CYS A 454 -22.90 -11.53 -13.13
CA CYS A 454 -21.67 -10.86 -12.80
C CYS A 454 -20.59 -11.95 -12.83
N GLY A 455 -19.88 -12.10 -13.96
CA GLY A 455 -18.79 -13.03 -14.15
C GLY A 455 -17.50 -12.53 -13.51
#